data_19b4ecdef3afdae1541614faf0c5b562
#
_entry.id   19b4ecdef3afdae1541614faf0c5b562
#
_cell.length_a   1.000
_cell.length_b   1.000
_cell.length_c   1.000
_cell.angle_alpha   90.00
_cell.angle_beta   90.00
_cell.angle_gamma   90.00
#
_symmetry.space_group_name_H-M   'P 1'
#
loop_
_entity.id
_entity.type
_entity.pdbx_description
1 polymer ?
#
loop_
_entity_poly.entity_id
_entity_poly.type
_entity_poly.pdbx_seq_one_letter_code
_entity_poly.pdbx_strand_id
1 'polypeptide(L)'
;AAEQDLLGGRITVADLIAPAVVDRSHRDYIVVDRTYHAFLYIAGYGYETVVGDGWLAPLVEAGEGVNLYFYMNRQPREKILPKISQTTMLNRSRMRDIGDTRQDYEELDSAISSGLYIKNAMNRNNEDFYYMHTMIGVSAESAETLEQRISRVETLCASMSLIVKRCDYQHEQAFRSSLPLLSLDPRIARKARRNILTNSLAGAFPFSSFSINDPAGLMLGINLHNQSLCMIDPFDATRYEAPHIAV
;
A
#
# COMPACT_ATOMS: atom_id res chain seq x y z
N ALA A 1 -26.42 13.75 27.65
CA ALA A 1 -25.34 14.25 28.54
C ALA A 1 -24.23 14.90 27.68
N ALA A 2 -23.56 14.19 26.78
CA ALA A 2 -22.46 14.73 25.95
C ALA A 2 -22.87 15.94 25.11
N GLU A 3 -24.06 15.95 24.51
CA GLU A 3 -24.57 17.07 23.74
C GLU A 3 -24.78 18.34 24.59
N GLN A 4 -25.29 18.17 25.81
CA GLN A 4 -25.48 19.29 26.75
C GLN A 4 -24.14 19.84 27.27
N ASP A 5 -23.15 18.97 27.46
CA ASP A 5 -21.82 19.37 27.89
C ASP A 5 -21.06 20.08 26.76
N LEU A 6 -21.27 19.69 25.50
CA LEU A 6 -20.74 20.37 24.31
C LEU A 6 -21.36 21.78 24.17
N LEU A 7 -22.69 21.88 24.25
CA LEU A 7 -23.42 23.17 24.19
C LEU A 7 -23.09 24.07 25.38
N GLY A 8 -22.78 23.50 26.54
CA GLY A 8 -22.31 24.21 27.71
C GLY A 8 -20.85 24.64 27.69
N GLY A 9 -20.09 24.29 26.63
CA GLY A 9 -18.66 24.60 26.49
C GLY A 9 -17.76 23.88 27.50
N ARG A 10 -18.25 22.80 28.13
CA ARG A 10 -17.48 21.99 29.10
C ARG A 10 -16.54 21.01 28.43
N ILE A 11 -16.92 20.51 27.24
CA ILE A 11 -16.11 19.65 26.38
C ILE A 11 -16.08 20.23 24.99
N THR A 12 -14.96 20.03 24.29
CA THR A 12 -14.78 20.42 22.89
C THR A 12 -15.10 19.24 21.97
N VAL A 13 -15.31 19.51 20.68
CA VAL A 13 -15.44 18.46 19.66
C VAL A 13 -14.19 17.57 19.65
N ALA A 14 -13.01 18.16 19.85
CA ALA A 14 -11.76 17.42 19.92
C ALA A 14 -11.74 16.40 21.07
N ASP A 15 -12.30 16.75 22.23
CA ASP A 15 -12.38 15.84 23.38
C ASP A 15 -13.34 14.65 23.13
N LEU A 16 -14.33 14.82 22.24
CA LEU A 16 -15.26 13.75 21.87
C LEU A 16 -14.67 12.76 20.86
N ILE A 17 -13.81 13.23 19.96
CA ILE A 17 -13.25 12.41 18.87
C ILE A 17 -11.81 11.93 19.16
N ALA A 18 -11.13 12.55 20.13
CA ALA A 18 -9.80 12.11 20.53
C ALA A 18 -9.86 10.77 21.26
N PRO A 19 -8.92 9.86 21.00
CA PRO A 19 -8.83 8.61 21.75
C PRO A 19 -8.51 8.90 23.22
N ALA A 20 -9.11 8.14 24.14
CA ALA A 20 -8.89 8.30 25.57
C ALA A 20 -7.46 7.88 25.97
N VAL A 21 -6.92 6.86 25.32
CA VAL A 21 -5.59 6.33 25.63
C VAL A 21 -4.86 6.00 24.33
N VAL A 22 -3.58 6.38 24.27
CA VAL A 22 -2.66 5.98 23.19
C VAL A 22 -1.41 5.40 23.83
N ASP A 23 -1.27 4.07 23.83
CA ASP A 23 -0.08 3.38 24.31
C ASP A 23 0.92 3.16 23.17
N ARG A 24 2.13 3.69 23.34
CA ARG A 24 3.25 3.66 22.40
C ARG A 24 4.47 2.90 22.94
N SER A 25 4.30 2.18 24.06
CA SER A 25 5.40 1.51 24.75
C SER A 25 5.92 0.29 23.97
N HIS A 26 5.13 -0.27 23.07
CA HIS A 26 5.50 -1.43 22.27
C HIS A 26 6.33 -1.05 21.05
N ARG A 27 7.23 -1.95 20.62
CA ARG A 27 8.14 -1.69 19.50
C ARG A 27 7.51 -1.88 18.12
N ASP A 28 6.49 -2.73 18.03
CA ASP A 28 5.94 -3.33 16.82
C ASP A 28 4.46 -2.98 16.57
N TYR A 29 3.79 -2.38 17.56
CA TYR A 29 2.42 -1.89 17.42
C TYR A 29 2.16 -0.71 18.35
N ILE A 30 1.04 -0.03 18.14
CA ILE A 30 0.50 1.02 19.00
C ILE A 30 -0.91 0.60 19.40
N VAL A 31 -1.31 0.88 20.63
CA VAL A 31 -2.68 0.63 21.10
C VAL A 31 -3.40 1.96 21.21
N VAL A 32 -4.51 2.08 20.51
CA VAL A 32 -5.39 3.25 20.57
C VAL A 32 -6.70 2.78 21.19
N ASP A 33 -6.98 3.25 22.38
CA ASP A 33 -8.06 2.76 23.24
C ASP A 33 -7.99 1.25 23.49
N ARG A 34 -8.76 0.46 22.74
CA ARG A 34 -8.80 -1.00 22.82
C ARG A 34 -8.32 -1.68 21.52
N THR A 35 -7.90 -0.91 20.54
CA THR A 35 -7.54 -1.42 19.22
C THR A 35 -6.03 -1.41 19.06
N TYR A 36 -5.48 -2.52 18.66
CA TYR A 36 -4.07 -2.71 18.35
C TYR A 36 -3.82 -2.36 16.87
N HIS A 37 -2.82 -1.53 16.60
CA HIS A 37 -2.48 -1.08 15.26
C HIS A 37 -1.01 -1.36 14.96
N ALA A 38 -0.73 -2.09 13.90
CA ALA A 38 0.60 -2.28 13.37
C ALA A 38 0.68 -1.72 11.95
N PHE A 39 1.89 -1.37 11.55
CA PHE A 39 2.12 -0.78 10.24
C PHE A 39 3.26 -1.49 9.51
N LEU A 40 3.05 -1.68 8.22
CA LEU A 40 4.05 -2.21 7.30
C LEU A 40 4.20 -1.23 6.14
N TYR A 41 5.28 -1.36 5.40
CA TYR A 41 5.46 -0.65 4.13
C TYR A 41 6.03 -1.60 3.08
N ILE A 42 5.67 -1.40 1.82
CA ILE A 42 6.29 -2.11 0.72
C ILE A 42 7.65 -1.44 0.44
N ALA A 43 8.73 -2.21 0.50
CA ALA A 43 10.06 -1.69 0.25
C ALA A 43 10.17 -1.17 -1.19
N GLY A 44 10.84 -0.04 -1.41
CA GLY A 44 10.94 0.57 -2.74
C GLY A 44 11.57 -0.33 -3.82
N TYR A 45 12.40 -1.28 -3.41
CA TYR A 45 12.99 -2.32 -4.27
C TYR A 45 12.15 -3.61 -4.33
N GLY A 46 11.10 -3.71 -3.52
CA GLY A 46 10.29 -4.92 -3.33
C GLY A 46 9.05 -4.98 -4.23
N TYR A 47 9.15 -4.53 -5.46
CA TYR A 47 8.08 -4.61 -6.46
C TYR A 47 8.58 -5.33 -7.69
N GLU A 48 7.69 -6.01 -8.40
CA GLU A 48 8.00 -6.54 -9.72
C GLU A 48 8.36 -5.41 -10.71
N THR A 49 9.17 -5.75 -11.69
CA THR A 49 9.63 -4.79 -12.72
C THR A 49 8.49 -4.41 -13.66
N VAL A 50 7.61 -5.37 -13.98
CA VAL A 50 6.45 -5.19 -14.84
C VAL A 50 5.21 -5.55 -14.05
N VAL A 51 4.24 -4.65 -14.02
CA VAL A 51 2.96 -4.85 -13.33
C VAL A 51 1.81 -4.73 -14.33
N GLY A 52 0.81 -5.57 -14.17
CA GLY A 52 -0.44 -5.53 -14.95
C GLY A 52 -1.49 -4.60 -14.36
N ASP A 53 -2.64 -4.51 -14.99
CA ASP A 53 -3.77 -3.76 -14.46
C ASP A 53 -4.34 -4.43 -13.22
N GLY A 54 -4.72 -3.61 -12.22
CA GLY A 54 -5.28 -4.09 -10.96
C GLY A 54 -4.28 -4.82 -10.05
N TRP A 55 -2.97 -4.67 -10.25
CA TRP A 55 -1.94 -5.41 -9.51
C TRP A 55 -1.99 -5.23 -7.98
N LEU A 56 -2.64 -4.18 -7.48
CA LEU A 56 -2.85 -3.95 -6.04
C LEU A 56 -4.23 -4.42 -5.54
N ALA A 57 -5.12 -4.87 -6.41
CA ALA A 57 -6.47 -5.29 -6.03
C ALA A 57 -6.47 -6.36 -4.91
N PRO A 58 -5.63 -7.42 -4.93
CA PRO A 58 -5.62 -8.40 -3.87
C PRO A 58 -5.28 -7.83 -2.48
N LEU A 59 -4.48 -6.76 -2.40
CA LEU A 59 -4.19 -6.08 -1.14
C LEU A 59 -5.38 -5.29 -0.61
N VAL A 60 -6.18 -4.70 -1.47
CA VAL A 60 -7.42 -3.99 -1.07
C VAL A 60 -8.45 -5.00 -0.57
N GLU A 61 -8.47 -6.19 -1.14
CA GLU A 61 -9.34 -7.30 -0.74
C GLU A 61 -8.74 -8.16 0.40
N ALA A 62 -7.66 -7.71 1.05
CA ALA A 62 -6.97 -8.49 2.10
C ALA A 62 -7.82 -8.79 3.34
N GLY A 63 -8.96 -8.13 3.48
CA GLY A 63 -9.97 -8.40 4.51
C GLY A 63 -10.06 -7.34 5.59
N GLU A 64 -10.86 -7.65 6.61
CA GLU A 64 -11.16 -6.75 7.71
C GLU A 64 -9.91 -6.36 8.50
N GLY A 65 -9.85 -5.09 8.90
CA GLY A 65 -8.75 -4.53 9.69
C GLY A 65 -7.49 -4.22 8.88
N VAL A 66 -7.51 -4.37 7.55
CA VAL A 66 -6.39 -4.01 6.67
C VAL A 66 -6.72 -2.70 5.93
N ASN A 67 -5.85 -1.71 6.08
CA ASN A 67 -5.98 -0.41 5.43
C ASN A 67 -4.75 -0.14 4.57
N LEU A 68 -4.94 0.43 3.39
CA LEU A 68 -3.87 0.81 2.49
C LEU A 68 -3.75 2.33 2.41
N TYR A 69 -2.51 2.80 2.45
CA TYR A 69 -2.18 4.21 2.35
C TYR A 69 -1.22 4.42 1.18
N PHE A 70 -1.66 5.20 0.20
CA PHE A 70 -0.86 5.52 -0.98
C PHE A 70 -0.46 7.00 -0.93
N TYR A 71 0.84 7.23 -0.99
CA TYR A 71 1.41 8.57 -1.15
C TYR A 71 2.04 8.67 -2.52
N MET A 72 1.47 9.51 -3.37
CA MET A 72 1.89 9.69 -4.76
C MET A 72 2.35 11.12 -4.93
N ASN A 73 3.57 11.30 -5.44
CA ASN A 73 4.15 12.62 -5.64
C ASN A 73 4.73 12.71 -7.05
N ARG A 74 4.07 13.52 -7.90
CA ARG A 74 4.53 13.81 -9.25
C ARG A 74 5.86 14.56 -9.19
N GLN A 75 6.80 14.11 -9.99
CA GLN A 75 8.12 14.73 -10.07
C GLN A 75 8.24 15.59 -11.32
N PRO A 76 8.79 16.81 -11.21
CA PRO A 76 9.02 17.67 -12.37
C PRO A 76 9.96 17.01 -13.36
N ARG A 77 9.54 16.94 -14.64
CA ARG A 77 10.27 16.32 -15.74
C ARG A 77 11.67 16.91 -15.89
N GLU A 78 11.79 18.22 -15.75
CA GLU A 78 13.05 18.97 -15.89
C GLU A 78 14.09 18.56 -14.84
N LYS A 79 13.64 18.07 -13.69
CA LYS A 79 14.53 17.59 -12.61
C LYS A 79 14.87 16.11 -12.75
N ILE A 80 13.95 15.30 -13.25
CA ILE A 80 14.10 13.84 -13.29
C ILE A 80 14.88 13.38 -14.51
N LEU A 81 14.58 13.88 -15.71
CA LEU A 81 15.25 13.46 -16.93
C LEU A 81 16.79 13.62 -16.91
N PRO A 82 17.35 14.75 -16.43
CA PRO A 82 18.80 14.88 -16.28
C PRO A 82 19.40 13.86 -15.30
N LYS A 83 18.73 13.63 -14.16
CA LYS A 83 19.20 12.64 -13.17
C LYS A 83 19.23 11.23 -13.73
N ILE A 84 18.17 10.80 -14.41
CA ILE A 84 18.11 9.48 -15.05
C ILE A 84 19.19 9.37 -16.12
N SER A 85 19.35 10.40 -16.97
CA SER A 85 20.37 10.42 -18.00
C SER A 85 21.78 10.31 -17.41
N GLN A 86 22.07 11.08 -16.37
CA GLN A 86 23.35 11.03 -15.66
C GLN A 86 23.63 9.65 -15.04
N THR A 87 22.65 9.09 -14.32
CA THR A 87 22.79 7.75 -13.72
C THR A 87 23.01 6.67 -14.79
N THR A 88 22.27 6.74 -15.90
CA THR A 88 22.40 5.80 -17.02
C THR A 88 23.78 5.90 -17.66
N MET A 89 24.32 7.12 -17.83
CA MET A 89 25.67 7.34 -18.36
C MET A 89 26.73 6.79 -17.39
N LEU A 90 26.60 7.05 -16.09
CA LEU A 90 27.53 6.53 -15.09
C LEU A 90 27.52 4.99 -15.05
N ASN A 91 26.35 4.37 -15.12
CA ASN A 91 26.25 2.91 -15.16
C ASN A 91 26.88 2.33 -16.44
N ARG A 92 26.72 2.99 -17.60
CA ARG A 92 27.41 2.61 -18.84
C ARG A 92 28.92 2.73 -18.73
N SER A 93 29.42 3.77 -18.06
CA SER A 93 30.86 3.92 -17.84
C SER A 93 31.39 2.79 -16.95
N ARG A 94 30.72 2.54 -15.83
CA ARG A 94 31.07 1.43 -14.91
C ARG A 94 31.07 0.09 -15.62
N MET A 95 30.07 -0.17 -16.46
CA MET A 95 29.98 -1.41 -17.25
C MET A 95 31.16 -1.63 -18.16
N ARG A 96 31.80 -0.56 -18.66
CA ARG A 96 33.05 -0.66 -19.49
C ARG A 96 34.28 -0.95 -18.65
N ASP A 97 34.27 -0.51 -17.38
CA ASP A 97 35.42 -0.61 -16.47
C ASP A 97 35.38 -1.91 -15.63
N ILE A 98 34.27 -2.65 -15.61
CA ILE A 98 34.14 -3.91 -14.89
C ILE A 98 34.76 -5.03 -15.72
N GLY A 99 35.84 -5.60 -15.20
CA GLY A 99 36.31 -6.91 -15.60
C GLY A 99 35.32 -7.99 -15.15
N ASP A 100 35.40 -9.13 -15.73
CA ASP A 100 34.68 -10.41 -15.69
C ASP A 100 33.76 -10.83 -14.51
N THR A 101 33.21 -9.92 -13.70
CA THR A 101 32.22 -10.26 -12.66
C THR A 101 30.81 -10.22 -13.25
N ARG A 102 30.32 -11.39 -13.64
CA ARG A 102 29.03 -11.60 -14.33
C ARG A 102 27.82 -11.00 -13.60
N GLN A 103 27.82 -11.05 -12.29
CA GLN A 103 26.71 -10.56 -11.45
C GLN A 103 26.61 -9.02 -11.49
N ASP A 104 27.71 -8.30 -11.37
CA ASP A 104 27.73 -6.84 -11.44
C ASP A 104 27.35 -6.34 -12.83
N TYR A 105 27.67 -7.11 -13.88
CA TYR A 105 27.29 -6.80 -15.25
C TYR A 105 25.76 -6.87 -15.45
N GLU A 106 25.11 -7.92 -14.98
CA GLU A 106 23.65 -8.12 -15.11
C GLU A 106 22.86 -7.00 -14.36
N GLU A 107 23.32 -6.62 -13.16
CA GLU A 107 22.71 -5.53 -12.41
C GLU A 107 22.82 -4.18 -13.13
N LEU A 108 23.99 -3.87 -13.69
CA LEU A 108 24.20 -2.63 -14.42
C LEU A 108 23.44 -2.59 -15.73
N ASP A 109 23.37 -3.70 -16.46
CA ASP A 109 22.58 -3.81 -17.70
C ASP A 109 21.10 -3.59 -17.42
N SER A 110 20.57 -4.22 -16.39
CA SER A 110 19.20 -4.01 -15.93
C SER A 110 18.93 -2.55 -15.55
N ALA A 111 19.86 -1.92 -14.81
CA ALA A 111 19.74 -0.52 -14.43
C ALA A 111 19.79 0.44 -15.62
N ILE A 112 20.64 0.15 -16.61
CA ILE A 112 20.74 0.93 -17.87
C ILE A 112 19.44 0.80 -18.67
N SER A 113 18.97 -0.43 -18.86
CA SER A 113 17.73 -0.75 -19.58
C SER A 113 16.52 -0.07 -18.96
N SER A 114 16.40 -0.12 -17.63
CA SER A 114 15.35 0.57 -16.87
C SER A 114 15.42 2.09 -17.04
N GLY A 115 16.63 2.67 -16.99
CA GLY A 115 16.82 4.12 -17.20
C GLY A 115 16.42 4.56 -18.61
N LEU A 116 16.76 3.78 -19.63
CA LEU A 116 16.36 4.03 -21.02
C LEU A 116 14.86 3.89 -21.21
N TYR A 117 14.24 2.88 -20.62
CA TYR A 117 12.79 2.67 -20.64
C TYR A 117 12.06 3.90 -20.09
N ILE A 118 12.43 4.34 -18.88
CA ILE A 118 11.80 5.52 -18.26
C ILE A 118 11.97 6.76 -19.15
N LYS A 119 13.16 6.98 -19.68
CA LYS A 119 13.43 8.11 -20.57
C LYS A 119 12.58 8.07 -21.84
N ASN A 120 12.43 6.90 -22.45
CA ASN A 120 11.59 6.72 -23.64
C ASN A 120 10.11 6.93 -23.32
N ALA A 121 9.61 6.36 -22.23
CA ALA A 121 8.24 6.53 -21.78
C ALA A 121 7.90 8.01 -21.55
N MET A 122 8.77 8.74 -20.86
CA MET A 122 8.58 10.17 -20.63
C MET A 122 8.64 11.00 -21.92
N ASN A 123 9.55 10.70 -22.85
CA ASN A 123 9.77 11.52 -24.04
C ASN A 123 8.86 11.18 -25.22
N ARG A 124 8.54 9.89 -25.41
CA ARG A 124 7.75 9.42 -26.56
C ARG A 124 6.28 9.21 -26.22
N ASN A 125 6.00 8.63 -25.05
CA ASN A 125 4.64 8.30 -24.64
C ASN A 125 4.01 9.38 -23.76
N ASN A 126 4.72 10.49 -23.53
CA ASN A 126 4.28 11.61 -22.69
C ASN A 126 3.88 11.21 -21.26
N GLU A 127 4.51 10.15 -20.72
CA GLU A 127 4.26 9.71 -19.36
C GLU A 127 4.93 10.64 -18.34
N ASP A 128 4.29 10.82 -17.20
CA ASP A 128 4.86 11.49 -16.05
C ASP A 128 5.52 10.49 -15.10
N PHE A 129 6.42 11.00 -14.30
CA PHE A 129 7.18 10.23 -13.31
C PHE A 129 6.72 10.57 -11.90
N TYR A 130 6.48 9.54 -11.09
CA TYR A 130 6.03 9.69 -9.72
C TYR A 130 6.94 8.95 -8.74
N TYR A 131 7.02 9.47 -7.53
CA TYR A 131 7.39 8.69 -6.36
C TYR A 131 6.12 8.17 -5.70
N MET A 132 6.00 6.86 -5.62
CA MET A 132 4.90 6.18 -4.94
C MET A 132 5.42 5.53 -3.66
N HIS A 133 4.64 5.60 -2.62
CA HIS A 133 4.91 4.95 -1.33
C HIS A 133 3.65 4.24 -0.90
N THR A 134 3.77 2.96 -0.56
CA THR A 134 2.65 2.15 -0.08
C THR A 134 2.90 1.74 1.35
N MET A 135 1.98 2.11 2.23
CA MET A 135 1.93 1.65 3.60
C MET A 135 0.68 0.80 3.79
N ILE A 136 0.78 -0.17 4.69
CA ILE A 136 -0.30 -1.07 5.07
C ILE A 136 -0.48 -0.93 6.58
N GLY A 137 -1.68 -0.55 7.01
CA GLY A 137 -2.07 -0.57 8.40
C GLY A 137 -2.89 -1.81 8.70
N VAL A 138 -2.57 -2.48 9.77
CA VAL A 138 -3.32 -3.66 10.24
C VAL A 138 -3.83 -3.36 11.63
N SER A 139 -5.11 -3.60 11.86
CA SER A 139 -5.76 -3.37 13.15
C SER A 139 -6.48 -4.62 13.64
N ALA A 140 -6.53 -4.80 14.97
CA ALA A 140 -7.22 -5.91 15.61
C ALA A 140 -7.58 -5.56 17.05
N GLU A 141 -8.47 -6.34 17.68
CA GLU A 141 -8.90 -6.18 19.06
C GLU A 141 -7.96 -6.84 20.07
N SER A 142 -7.03 -7.69 19.61
CA SER A 142 -6.02 -8.34 20.44
C SER A 142 -4.67 -8.41 19.73
N ALA A 143 -3.58 -8.51 20.49
CA ALA A 143 -2.25 -8.66 19.94
C ALA A 143 -2.08 -9.97 19.16
N GLU A 144 -2.73 -11.04 19.58
CA GLU A 144 -2.69 -12.34 18.90
C GLU A 144 -3.38 -12.27 17.53
N THR A 145 -4.59 -11.72 17.47
CA THR A 145 -5.32 -11.50 16.21
C THR A 145 -4.56 -10.55 15.29
N LEU A 146 -3.89 -9.53 15.86
CA LEU A 146 -3.05 -8.61 15.10
C LEU A 146 -1.92 -9.36 14.38
N GLU A 147 -1.19 -10.21 15.08
CA GLU A 147 -0.08 -10.97 14.51
C GLU A 147 -0.55 -11.97 13.45
N GLN A 148 -1.69 -12.62 13.64
CA GLN A 148 -2.32 -13.48 12.63
C GLN A 148 -2.67 -12.69 11.36
N ARG A 149 -3.26 -11.50 11.50
CA ARG A 149 -3.59 -10.62 10.36
C ARG A 149 -2.31 -10.14 9.65
N ILE A 150 -1.28 -9.76 10.41
CA ILE A 150 0.01 -9.37 9.83
C ILE A 150 0.61 -10.51 9.01
N SER A 151 0.68 -11.72 9.56
CA SER A 151 1.21 -12.90 8.87
C SER A 151 0.44 -13.21 7.59
N ARG A 152 -0.89 -13.02 7.60
CA ARG A 152 -1.73 -13.16 6.40
C ARG A 152 -1.38 -12.11 5.34
N VAL A 153 -1.20 -10.85 5.73
CA VAL A 153 -0.79 -9.76 4.82
C VAL A 153 0.60 -10.01 4.26
N GLU A 154 1.56 -10.46 5.08
CA GLU A 154 2.92 -10.80 4.64
C GLU A 154 2.89 -11.95 3.63
N THR A 155 2.09 -12.99 3.86
CA THR A 155 1.90 -14.11 2.92
C THR A 155 1.27 -13.65 1.61
N LEU A 156 0.23 -12.81 1.68
CA LEU A 156 -0.41 -12.24 0.50
C LEU A 156 0.58 -11.40 -0.31
N CYS A 157 1.34 -10.53 0.33
CA CYS A 157 2.36 -9.75 -0.35
C CYS A 157 3.42 -10.63 -1.01
N ALA A 158 3.86 -11.70 -0.32
CA ALA A 158 4.81 -12.65 -0.89
C ALA A 158 4.25 -13.36 -2.13
N SER A 159 2.97 -13.73 -2.13
CA SER A 159 2.31 -14.33 -3.31
C SER A 159 2.22 -13.37 -4.50
N MET A 160 2.25 -12.06 -4.24
CA MET A 160 2.28 -10.99 -5.24
C MET A 160 3.70 -10.54 -5.59
N SER A 161 4.73 -11.27 -5.17
CA SER A 161 6.16 -10.89 -5.31
C SER A 161 6.48 -9.51 -4.72
N LEU A 162 5.73 -9.09 -3.70
CA LEU A 162 5.97 -7.83 -3.00
C LEU A 162 6.77 -8.07 -1.72
N ILE A 163 7.82 -7.27 -1.51
CA ILE A 163 8.62 -7.33 -0.28
C ILE A 163 8.12 -6.30 0.69
N VAL A 164 7.47 -6.77 1.75
CA VAL A 164 6.97 -5.92 2.83
C VAL A 164 7.91 -5.94 4.03
N LYS A 165 7.95 -4.83 4.76
CA LYS A 165 8.73 -4.66 5.98
C LYS A 165 7.84 -4.04 7.06
N ARG A 166 7.96 -4.55 8.29
CA ARG A 166 7.28 -3.97 9.45
C ARG A 166 7.92 -2.64 9.85
N CYS A 167 7.13 -1.73 10.38
CA CYS A 167 7.58 -0.43 10.90
C CYS A 167 8.08 -0.55 12.36
N ASP A 168 8.87 -1.60 12.66
CA ASP A 168 9.42 -1.80 14.00
C ASP A 168 10.19 -0.57 14.46
N TYR A 169 9.96 -0.14 15.71
CA TYR A 169 10.48 1.11 16.30
C TYR A 169 10.12 2.39 15.53
N GLN A 170 9.22 2.32 14.55
CA GLN A 170 8.71 3.44 13.74
C GLN A 170 7.17 3.46 13.67
N HIS A 171 6.50 2.66 14.51
CA HIS A 171 5.05 2.52 14.51
C HIS A 171 4.34 3.84 14.87
N GLU A 172 4.91 4.68 15.73
CA GLU A 172 4.36 6.02 16.01
C GLU A 172 4.41 6.93 14.78
N GLN A 173 5.55 6.95 14.07
CA GLN A 173 5.72 7.70 12.84
C GLN A 173 4.79 7.18 11.74
N ALA A 174 4.65 5.86 11.64
CA ALA A 174 3.73 5.22 10.71
C ALA A 174 2.27 5.53 11.04
N PHE A 175 1.88 5.50 12.31
CA PHE A 175 0.55 5.91 12.77
C PHE A 175 0.25 7.36 12.41
N ARG A 176 1.16 8.29 12.69
CA ARG A 176 0.98 9.69 12.28
C ARG A 176 0.87 9.85 10.77
N SER A 177 1.64 9.04 10.02
CA SER A 177 1.57 9.03 8.56
C SER A 177 0.26 8.44 8.04
N SER A 178 -0.40 7.53 8.76
CA SER A 178 -1.69 6.97 8.36
C SER A 178 -2.88 7.92 8.52
N LEU A 179 -2.71 9.00 9.28
CA LEU A 179 -3.74 10.01 9.44
C LEU A 179 -3.90 10.84 8.16
N PRO A 180 -5.10 11.39 7.87
CA PRO A 180 -5.38 12.16 6.64
C PRO A 180 -4.73 13.56 6.65
N LEU A 181 -3.46 13.64 7.09
CA LEU A 181 -2.69 14.87 7.18
C LEU A 181 -1.78 15.10 5.96
N LEU A 182 -1.83 14.22 4.96
CA LEU A 182 -0.98 14.23 3.75
C LEU A 182 0.53 14.30 4.07
N SER A 183 0.93 13.76 5.21
CA SER A 183 2.30 13.80 5.69
C SER A 183 2.84 12.39 5.90
N LEU A 184 3.84 12.00 5.13
CA LEU A 184 4.58 10.74 5.28
C LEU A 184 5.92 11.00 5.97
N ASP A 185 6.22 10.24 7.04
CA ASP A 185 7.50 10.36 7.73
C ASP A 185 8.67 10.15 6.75
N PRO A 186 9.69 11.05 6.76
CA PRO A 186 10.80 10.98 5.79
C PRO A 186 11.61 9.67 5.85
N ARG A 187 11.68 9.00 7.01
CA ARG A 187 12.41 7.73 7.15
C ARG A 187 11.66 6.60 6.47
N ILE A 188 10.33 6.54 6.62
CA ILE A 188 9.46 5.58 5.94
C ILE A 188 9.46 5.89 4.44
N ALA A 189 9.27 7.16 4.07
CA ALA A 189 9.29 7.61 2.68
C ALA A 189 10.55 7.16 1.93
N ARG A 190 11.73 7.30 2.55
CA ARG A 190 12.99 6.88 1.93
C ARG A 190 13.06 5.38 1.67
N LYS A 191 12.52 4.55 2.58
CA LYS A 191 12.53 3.08 2.48
C LYS A 191 11.47 2.54 1.53
N ALA A 192 10.29 3.18 1.52
CA ALA A 192 9.11 2.74 0.75
C ALA A 192 9.05 3.34 -0.66
N ARG A 193 9.96 4.25 -1.03
CA ARG A 193 9.90 4.97 -2.29
C ARG A 193 10.08 4.06 -3.50
N ARG A 194 9.03 3.99 -4.33
CA ARG A 194 9.04 3.36 -5.65
C ARG A 194 8.96 4.42 -6.74
N ASN A 195 9.80 4.29 -7.75
CA ASN A 195 9.70 5.03 -8.99
C ASN A 195 8.64 4.38 -9.87
N ILE A 196 7.68 5.15 -10.34
CA ILE A 196 6.58 4.63 -11.15
C ILE A 196 6.19 5.63 -12.24
N LEU A 197 5.80 5.13 -13.40
CA LEU A 197 5.29 5.91 -14.52
C LEU A 197 3.75 5.96 -14.51
N THR A 198 3.17 6.89 -15.27
CA THR A 198 1.71 7.11 -15.31
C THR A 198 0.92 5.85 -15.58
N ASN A 199 1.29 5.04 -16.59
CA ASN A 199 0.54 3.83 -16.94
C ASN A 199 0.56 2.79 -15.82
N SER A 200 1.73 2.51 -15.25
CA SER A 200 1.84 1.57 -14.12
C SER A 200 1.14 2.09 -12.86
N LEU A 201 1.12 3.42 -12.67
CA LEU A 201 0.37 4.04 -11.56
C LEU A 201 -1.14 3.93 -11.78
N ALA A 202 -1.61 4.12 -13.01
CA ALA A 202 -3.02 3.92 -13.35
C ALA A 202 -3.44 2.45 -13.17
N GLY A 203 -2.58 1.50 -13.56
CA GLY A 203 -2.77 0.07 -13.32
C GLY A 203 -2.79 -0.32 -11.83
N ALA A 204 -2.24 0.54 -10.94
CA ALA A 204 -2.34 0.36 -9.49
C ALA A 204 -3.73 0.69 -8.92
N PHE A 205 -4.66 1.25 -9.73
CA PHE A 205 -6.01 1.59 -9.29
C PHE A 205 -6.75 0.31 -8.85
N PRO A 206 -7.10 0.18 -7.56
CA PRO A 206 -7.54 -1.11 -7.02
C PRO A 206 -9.04 -1.36 -7.18
N PHE A 207 -9.82 -0.33 -7.57
CA PHE A 207 -11.28 -0.42 -7.68
C PHE A 207 -11.74 -0.74 -9.11
N SER A 208 -11.00 -1.60 -9.79
CA SER A 208 -11.30 -2.03 -11.17
C SER A 208 -12.37 -3.09 -11.23
N SER A 209 -12.60 -3.84 -10.15
CA SER A 209 -13.65 -4.85 -10.02
C SER A 209 -14.21 -4.85 -8.60
N PHE A 210 -15.42 -5.42 -8.47
CA PHE A 210 -16.08 -5.63 -7.18
C PHE A 210 -16.14 -7.14 -6.90
N SER A 211 -15.78 -7.55 -5.70
CA SER A 211 -15.85 -8.94 -5.26
C SER A 211 -16.90 -9.08 -4.16
N ILE A 212 -17.82 -10.03 -4.34
CA ILE A 212 -18.78 -10.44 -3.31
C ILE A 212 -18.34 -11.81 -2.82
N ASN A 213 -17.86 -11.86 -1.58
CA ASN A 213 -17.38 -13.10 -1.00
C ASN A 213 -17.82 -13.21 0.47
N ASP A 214 -18.98 -13.78 0.70
CA ASP A 214 -19.49 -14.10 2.02
C ASP A 214 -18.97 -15.49 2.43
N PRO A 215 -18.19 -15.65 3.50
CA PRO A 215 -17.51 -16.90 3.82
C PRO A 215 -18.42 -18.13 3.97
N ALA A 216 -19.67 -17.91 4.39
CA ALA A 216 -20.70 -18.95 4.54
C ALA A 216 -21.71 -18.97 3.38
N GLY A 217 -21.45 -18.21 2.32
CA GLY A 217 -22.39 -17.93 1.27
C GLY A 217 -22.53 -19.07 0.25
N LEU A 218 -23.63 -18.98 -0.51
CA LEU A 218 -23.86 -19.83 -1.68
C LEU A 218 -23.00 -19.32 -2.86
N MET A 219 -22.32 -20.23 -3.55
CA MET A 219 -21.57 -19.89 -4.74
C MET A 219 -22.52 -19.58 -5.89
N LEU A 220 -22.49 -18.34 -6.38
CA LEU A 220 -23.27 -17.91 -7.54
C LEU A 220 -22.53 -18.11 -8.86
N GLY A 221 -21.19 -18.03 -8.84
CA GLY A 221 -20.38 -18.15 -10.05
C GLY A 221 -18.99 -17.56 -9.89
N ILE A 222 -18.40 -17.23 -11.03
CA ILE A 222 -17.05 -16.61 -11.11
C ILE A 222 -17.20 -15.21 -11.71
N ASN A 223 -16.61 -14.22 -11.05
CA ASN A 223 -16.55 -12.86 -11.56
C ASN A 223 -15.67 -12.82 -12.82
N LEU A 224 -16.22 -12.38 -13.92
CA LEU A 224 -15.53 -12.33 -15.22
C LEU A 224 -14.37 -11.32 -15.26
N HIS A 225 -14.38 -10.30 -14.39
CA HIS A 225 -13.34 -9.26 -14.38
C HIS A 225 -12.08 -9.65 -13.62
N ASN A 226 -12.22 -10.32 -12.46
CA ASN A 226 -11.09 -10.64 -11.59
C ASN A 226 -10.93 -12.15 -11.31
N GLN A 227 -11.75 -12.99 -11.94
CA GLN A 227 -11.73 -14.46 -11.79
C GLN A 227 -11.96 -14.94 -10.35
N SER A 228 -12.48 -14.07 -9.46
CA SER A 228 -12.82 -14.44 -8.09
C SER A 228 -14.14 -15.20 -8.03
N LEU A 229 -14.30 -16.03 -6.99
CA LEU A 229 -15.59 -16.65 -6.68
C LEU A 229 -16.57 -15.59 -6.18
N CYS A 230 -17.79 -15.62 -6.68
CA CYS A 230 -18.90 -14.83 -6.17
C CYS A 230 -19.70 -15.70 -5.20
N MET A 231 -19.63 -15.39 -3.92
CA MET A 231 -20.37 -16.07 -2.87
C MET A 231 -21.25 -15.08 -2.13
N ILE A 232 -22.51 -15.42 -1.92
CA ILE A 232 -23.47 -14.57 -1.21
C ILE A 232 -24.21 -15.38 -0.15
N ASP A 233 -24.32 -14.82 1.05
CA ASP A 233 -25.19 -15.32 2.13
C ASP A 233 -26.38 -14.39 2.30
N PRO A 234 -27.53 -14.67 1.66
CA PRO A 234 -28.70 -13.81 1.75
C PRO A 234 -29.33 -13.80 3.15
N PHE A 235 -28.95 -14.72 4.01
CA PHE A 235 -29.47 -14.86 5.38
C PHE A 235 -28.64 -14.09 6.41
N ASP A 236 -27.51 -13.52 6.02
CA ASP A 236 -26.71 -12.67 6.91
C ASP A 236 -27.42 -11.32 7.16
N ALA A 237 -28.14 -11.26 8.28
CA ALA A 237 -28.89 -10.07 8.70
C ALA A 237 -27.99 -8.87 9.06
N THR A 238 -26.66 -9.06 9.15
CA THR A 238 -25.71 -7.96 9.39
C THR A 238 -25.37 -7.21 8.11
N ARG A 239 -25.55 -7.85 6.95
CA ARG A 239 -25.22 -7.30 5.62
C ARG A 239 -26.46 -6.99 4.78
N TYR A 240 -27.52 -7.77 4.95
CA TYR A 240 -28.72 -7.67 4.12
C TYR A 240 -29.96 -7.44 4.98
N GLU A 241 -30.77 -6.46 4.61
CA GLU A 241 -32.01 -6.11 5.35
C GLU A 241 -33.09 -7.20 5.22
N ALA A 242 -33.09 -7.97 4.15
CA ALA A 242 -34.08 -9.01 3.92
C ALA A 242 -33.49 -10.20 3.12
N PRO A 243 -33.83 -11.45 3.50
CA PRO A 243 -33.32 -12.67 2.85
C PRO A 243 -34.08 -13.03 1.55
N HIS A 244 -34.38 -12.04 0.72
CA HIS A 244 -35.14 -12.23 -0.50
C HIS A 244 -34.21 -12.10 -1.72
N ILE A 245 -34.23 -13.12 -2.60
CA ILE A 245 -33.53 -13.10 -3.87
C ILE A 245 -34.58 -13.16 -4.96
N ALA A 246 -34.59 -12.16 -5.86
CA ALA A 246 -35.33 -12.20 -7.11
C ALA A 246 -34.38 -12.60 -8.24
N VAL A 247 -34.72 -13.60 -9.01
CA VAL A 247 -33.97 -14.10 -10.18
C VAL A 247 -34.77 -13.78 -11.44
#